data_1458047412c93a87fdb4963f3927b97b
#
_entry.id   1458047412c93a87fdb4963f3927b97b
#
_cell.length_a   1.000
_cell.length_b   1.000
_cell.length_c   1.000
_cell.angle_alpha   90.00
_cell.angle_beta   90.00
_cell.angle_gamma   90.00
#
_symmetry.space_group_name_H-M   'P 1'
#
loop_
_entity.id
_entity.type
_entity.pdbx_description
1 polymer ?
#
loop_
_entity_poly.entity_id
_entity_poly.type
_entity_poly.pdbx_seq_one_letter_code
_entity_poly.pdbx_strand_id
1 'polypeptide(L)'
;ELAHACGLFDRVWTDLKPRSLALSQWAGLRRQLRTGKFQRVYDLQTSDRSSFYRRLFWPGPNPQWSGIARGCSHPHANPKRDFMHTIERQAEQLKVAGIEQVPGPDSAAALAGLDGPVDQFNIKHDFAILVPGGAPHRPEKRWANENYSKLAEHLLEQGLVPVLLGGPAETEAMEMIAADHPE
;
A
#
# COMPACT_ATOMS: atom_id res chain seq x y z
N GLU A 1 -9.46 -5.97 -2.16
CA GLU A 1 -9.74 -7.20 -1.38
C GLU A 1 -9.38 -7.00 0.10
N LEU A 2 -8.12 -6.71 0.48
CA LEU A 2 -7.72 -6.53 1.89
C LEU A 2 -8.56 -5.50 2.64
N ALA A 3 -8.84 -4.33 2.04
CA ALA A 3 -9.64 -3.30 2.69
C ALA A 3 -11.10 -3.71 2.95
N HIS A 4 -11.64 -4.67 2.19
CA HIS A 4 -12.94 -5.26 2.48
C HIS A 4 -12.87 -6.30 3.59
N ALA A 5 -11.80 -7.08 3.59
CA ALA A 5 -11.64 -8.23 4.48
C ALA A 5 -11.27 -7.83 5.92
N CYS A 6 -10.54 -6.73 6.11
CA CYS A 6 -10.10 -6.29 7.45
C CYS A 6 -11.25 -5.75 8.34
N GLY A 7 -12.45 -5.51 7.80
CA GLY A 7 -13.61 -5.04 8.58
C GLY A 7 -13.47 -3.65 9.22
N LEU A 8 -12.42 -2.90 8.90
CA LEU A 8 -12.15 -1.57 9.48
C LEU A 8 -12.87 -0.43 8.80
N PHE A 9 -13.57 -0.70 7.67
CA PHE A 9 -14.20 0.32 6.85
C PHE A 9 -15.68 0.00 6.62
N ASP A 10 -16.56 0.97 6.83
CA ASP A 10 -17.98 0.85 6.50
C ASP A 10 -18.21 0.69 5.00
N ARG A 11 -17.37 1.34 4.19
CA ARG A 11 -17.43 1.28 2.73
C ARG A 11 -16.04 1.39 2.12
N VAL A 12 -15.79 0.56 1.14
CA VAL A 12 -14.56 0.60 0.33
C VAL A 12 -14.93 0.96 -1.10
N TRP A 13 -14.31 1.99 -1.64
CA TRP A 13 -14.47 2.41 -3.03
C TRP A 13 -13.14 2.26 -3.78
N THR A 14 -13.22 1.71 -4.97
CA THR A 14 -12.04 1.57 -5.84
C THR A 14 -11.94 2.79 -6.74
N ASP A 15 -10.77 3.44 -6.72
CA ASP A 15 -10.41 4.46 -7.71
C ASP A 15 -9.97 3.79 -9.01
N LEU A 16 -10.75 3.98 -10.07
CA LEU A 16 -10.44 3.48 -11.41
C LEU A 16 -9.32 4.26 -12.10
N LYS A 17 -8.76 5.26 -11.43
CA LYS A 17 -7.68 6.13 -11.93
C LYS A 17 -7.97 6.67 -13.34
N PRO A 18 -9.03 7.48 -13.54
CA PRO A 18 -9.40 7.99 -14.85
C PRO A 18 -8.21 8.62 -15.58
N ARG A 19 -8.08 8.34 -16.88
CA ARG A 19 -7.11 9.05 -17.73
C ARG A 19 -7.56 10.50 -17.93
N SER A 20 -6.63 11.39 -18.25
CA SER A 20 -6.88 12.85 -18.34
C SER A 20 -8.09 13.21 -19.20
N LEU A 21 -8.31 12.53 -20.32
CA LEU A 21 -9.40 12.79 -21.26
C LEU A 21 -10.67 11.97 -21.01
N ALA A 22 -10.72 11.13 -19.98
CA ALA A 22 -11.87 10.28 -19.68
C ALA A 22 -12.96 11.05 -18.89
N LEU A 23 -13.59 12.05 -19.51
CA LEU A 23 -14.52 12.99 -18.87
C LEU A 23 -15.68 12.29 -18.16
N SER A 24 -16.24 11.23 -18.73
CA SER A 24 -17.34 10.47 -18.14
C SER A 24 -16.90 9.76 -16.84
N GLN A 25 -15.69 9.22 -16.82
CA GLN A 25 -15.12 8.58 -15.62
C GLN A 25 -14.84 9.64 -14.53
N TRP A 26 -14.34 10.81 -14.90
CA TRP A 26 -14.17 11.93 -13.97
C TRP A 26 -15.50 12.41 -13.39
N ALA A 27 -16.54 12.51 -14.23
CA ALA A 27 -17.87 12.85 -13.77
C ALA A 27 -18.45 11.80 -12.81
N GLY A 28 -18.20 10.51 -13.10
CA GLY A 28 -18.56 9.39 -12.22
C GLY A 28 -17.88 9.49 -10.87
N LEU A 29 -16.56 9.65 -10.85
CA LEU A 29 -15.77 9.81 -9.62
C LEU A 29 -16.23 11.02 -8.81
N ARG A 30 -16.43 12.17 -9.48
CA ARG A 30 -16.95 13.37 -8.83
C ARG A 30 -18.32 13.13 -8.18
N ARG A 31 -19.23 12.47 -8.88
CA ARG A 31 -20.56 12.14 -8.32
C ARG A 31 -20.42 11.23 -7.10
N GLN A 32 -19.59 10.18 -7.18
CA GLN A 32 -19.31 9.25 -6.09
C GLN A 32 -18.78 9.97 -4.85
N LEU A 33 -17.76 10.81 -5.01
CA LEU A 33 -17.17 11.58 -3.92
C LEU A 33 -18.20 12.53 -3.27
N ARG A 34 -19.03 13.20 -4.05
CA ARG A 34 -20.05 14.13 -3.53
C ARG A 34 -21.21 13.45 -2.82
N THR A 35 -21.62 12.27 -3.28
CA THR A 35 -22.69 11.49 -2.64
C THR A 35 -22.26 10.92 -1.28
N GLY A 36 -20.96 10.80 -1.04
CA GLY A 36 -20.39 10.37 0.25
C GLY A 36 -20.65 11.35 1.39
N LYS A 37 -20.96 12.63 1.11
CA LYS A 37 -21.24 13.69 2.10
C LYS A 37 -20.20 13.74 3.22
N PHE A 38 -18.94 13.58 2.88
CA PHE A 38 -17.85 13.55 3.85
C PHE A 38 -17.72 14.87 4.61
N GLN A 39 -17.59 14.81 5.90
CA GLN A 39 -17.22 15.96 6.74
C GLN A 39 -15.72 16.23 6.66
N ARG A 40 -14.91 15.17 6.63
CA ARG A 40 -13.45 15.24 6.57
C ARG A 40 -12.88 14.14 5.68
N VAL A 41 -11.79 14.47 4.97
CA VAL A 41 -11.02 13.54 4.14
C VAL A 41 -9.56 13.54 4.63
N TYR A 42 -9.01 12.37 4.80
CA TYR A 42 -7.59 12.15 5.10
C TYR A 42 -6.91 11.60 3.85
N ASP A 43 -6.14 12.43 3.16
CA ASP A 43 -5.37 12.02 1.99
C ASP A 43 -4.01 11.50 2.44
N LEU A 44 -3.95 10.20 2.76
CA LEU A 44 -2.71 9.55 3.21
C LEU A 44 -1.78 9.15 2.06
N GLN A 45 -2.29 9.16 0.82
CA GLN A 45 -1.46 8.91 -0.35
C GLN A 45 -0.59 10.11 -0.70
N THR A 46 -1.11 11.34 -0.49
CA THR A 46 -0.38 12.60 -0.69
C THR A 46 0.32 12.71 -2.05
N SER A 47 -0.37 12.31 -3.13
CA SER A 47 0.07 12.46 -4.52
C SER A 47 -0.61 13.66 -5.18
N ASP A 48 -0.07 14.12 -6.31
CA ASP A 48 -0.72 15.16 -7.12
C ASP A 48 -2.14 14.76 -7.53
N ARG A 49 -2.33 13.48 -7.85
CA ARG A 49 -3.64 12.94 -8.20
C ARG A 49 -4.62 12.99 -7.03
N SER A 50 -4.24 12.48 -5.86
CA SER A 50 -5.12 12.48 -4.68
C SER A 50 -5.42 13.91 -4.24
N SER A 51 -4.45 14.81 -4.29
CA SER A 51 -4.62 16.23 -4.02
C SER A 51 -5.60 16.90 -5.00
N PHE A 52 -5.60 16.46 -6.27
CA PHE A 52 -6.53 16.95 -7.28
C PHE A 52 -7.99 16.58 -6.94
N TYR A 53 -8.23 15.46 -6.28
CA TYR A 53 -9.59 15.02 -5.93
C TYR A 53 -10.33 16.02 -5.05
N ARG A 54 -9.64 16.81 -4.26
CA ARG A 54 -10.23 17.92 -3.51
C ARG A 54 -11.00 18.89 -4.42
N ARG A 55 -10.53 19.13 -5.64
CA ARG A 55 -11.18 20.03 -6.62
C ARG A 55 -12.49 19.45 -7.15
N LEU A 56 -12.70 18.14 -7.08
CA LEU A 56 -13.93 17.50 -7.55
C LEU A 56 -15.15 17.81 -6.66
N PHE A 57 -14.95 18.35 -5.47
CA PHE A 57 -16.03 18.81 -4.61
C PHE A 57 -16.60 20.18 -5.07
N TRP A 58 -15.80 20.99 -5.78
CA TRP A 58 -16.26 22.29 -6.29
C TRP A 58 -17.15 22.16 -7.54
N PRO A 59 -18.19 23.02 -7.77
CA PRO A 59 -18.78 23.97 -6.80
C PRO A 59 -19.62 23.22 -5.75
N GLY A 60 -19.54 23.71 -4.51
CA GLY A 60 -20.28 23.16 -3.38
C GLY A 60 -19.44 23.12 -2.10
N PRO A 61 -20.01 22.60 -1.00
CA PRO A 61 -19.29 22.48 0.25
C PRO A 61 -18.12 21.50 0.10
N ASN A 62 -16.91 21.99 0.42
CA ASN A 62 -15.72 21.15 0.49
C ASN A 62 -15.63 20.51 1.88
N PRO A 63 -15.33 19.23 1.98
CA PRO A 63 -14.98 18.62 3.25
C PRO A 63 -13.70 19.25 3.82
N GLN A 64 -13.52 19.15 5.13
CA GLN A 64 -12.20 19.37 5.70
C GLN A 64 -11.22 18.38 5.04
N TRP A 65 -9.99 18.82 4.80
CA TRP A 65 -9.02 18.01 4.08
C TRP A 65 -7.68 18.00 4.81
N SER A 66 -7.22 16.82 5.18
CA SER A 66 -5.87 16.59 5.70
C SER A 66 -4.99 16.02 4.58
N GLY A 67 -3.88 16.67 4.30
CA GLY A 67 -2.96 16.26 3.24
C GLY A 67 -2.08 17.40 2.74
N ILE A 68 -1.66 17.32 1.47
CA ILE A 68 -0.78 18.31 0.83
C ILE A 68 -1.51 19.17 -0.21
N ALA A 69 -2.80 18.99 -0.41
CA ALA A 69 -3.56 19.75 -1.38
C ALA A 69 -3.53 21.25 -1.05
N ARG A 70 -3.24 22.09 -2.05
CA ARG A 70 -3.17 23.54 -1.86
C ARG A 70 -4.46 24.10 -1.26
N GLY A 71 -4.34 24.83 -0.15
CA GLY A 71 -5.46 25.44 0.56
C GLY A 71 -6.35 24.43 1.27
N CYS A 72 -5.85 23.26 1.62
CA CYS A 72 -6.56 22.31 2.50
C CYS A 72 -6.62 22.84 3.93
N SER A 73 -7.58 22.34 4.72
CA SER A 73 -7.83 22.81 6.08
C SER A 73 -6.79 22.33 7.11
N HIS A 74 -6.18 21.17 6.85
CA HIS A 74 -5.17 20.57 7.72
C HIS A 74 -3.95 20.20 6.86
N PRO A 75 -3.11 21.20 6.50
CA PRO A 75 -1.96 20.95 5.63
C PRO A 75 -0.85 20.25 6.40
N HIS A 76 -0.31 19.17 5.83
CA HIS A 76 0.94 18.59 6.29
C HIS A 76 2.11 19.37 5.67
N ALA A 77 2.55 20.42 6.35
CA ALA A 77 3.48 21.40 5.83
C ALA A 77 4.94 21.18 6.27
N ASN A 78 5.27 20.01 6.84
CA ASN A 78 6.63 19.69 7.25
C ASN A 78 7.58 19.70 6.04
N PRO A 79 8.62 20.57 6.00
CA PRO A 79 9.55 20.65 4.87
C PRO A 79 10.41 19.40 4.69
N LYS A 80 10.53 18.56 5.74
CA LYS A 80 11.28 17.30 5.70
C LYS A 80 10.41 16.08 5.39
N ARG A 81 9.11 16.26 5.12
CA ARG A 81 8.16 15.17 4.95
C ARG A 81 8.57 14.11 3.93
N ASP A 82 9.26 14.49 2.88
CA ASP A 82 9.65 13.57 1.80
C ASP A 82 10.86 12.70 2.17
N PHE A 83 11.54 13.05 3.25
CA PHE A 83 12.65 12.27 3.83
C PHE A 83 12.22 11.44 5.04
N MET A 84 10.98 11.62 5.52
CA MET A 84 10.44 10.87 6.65
C MET A 84 10.07 9.44 6.24
N HIS A 85 10.16 8.51 7.19
CA HIS A 85 9.56 7.22 7.02
C HIS A 85 8.03 7.33 6.83
N THR A 86 7.45 6.53 5.96
CA THR A 86 6.03 6.66 5.57
C THR A 86 5.09 6.62 6.78
N ILE A 87 5.33 5.73 7.75
CA ILE A 87 4.49 5.59 8.95
C ILE A 87 4.56 6.86 9.81
N GLU A 88 5.76 7.40 10.04
CA GLU A 88 5.98 8.63 10.82
C GLU A 88 5.31 9.83 10.15
N ARG A 89 5.48 9.94 8.85
CA ARG A 89 4.87 10.99 8.04
C ARG A 89 3.34 10.98 8.09
N GLN A 90 2.74 9.79 8.00
CA GLN A 90 1.29 9.64 8.11
C GLN A 90 0.79 9.92 9.53
N ALA A 91 1.52 9.48 10.56
CA ALA A 91 1.20 9.77 11.95
C ALA A 91 1.25 11.28 12.23
N GLU A 92 2.28 11.98 11.76
CA GLU A 92 2.37 13.43 11.89
C GLU A 92 1.22 14.14 11.18
N GLN A 93 0.88 13.74 9.97
CA GLN A 93 -0.25 14.29 9.22
C GLN A 93 -1.58 14.11 9.97
N LEU A 94 -1.82 12.94 10.56
CA LEU A 94 -3.02 12.66 11.33
C LEU A 94 -3.08 13.50 12.62
N LYS A 95 -1.95 13.70 13.30
CA LYS A 95 -1.85 14.60 14.46
C LYS A 95 -2.19 16.04 14.11
N VAL A 96 -1.72 16.56 12.98
CA VAL A 96 -2.10 17.89 12.47
C VAL A 96 -3.61 17.99 12.25
N ALA A 97 -4.27 16.90 11.92
CA ALA A 97 -5.72 16.83 11.75
C ALA A 97 -6.49 16.52 13.05
N GLY A 98 -5.82 16.53 14.20
CA GLY A 98 -6.43 16.35 15.54
C GLY A 98 -6.58 14.90 15.98
N ILE A 99 -5.89 13.94 15.33
CA ILE A 99 -5.82 12.55 15.79
C ILE A 99 -4.50 12.40 16.54
N GLU A 100 -4.54 12.60 17.85
CA GLU A 100 -3.32 12.63 18.67
C GLU A 100 -2.72 11.24 18.91
N GLN A 101 -3.58 10.23 19.07
CA GLN A 101 -3.16 8.85 19.25
C GLN A 101 -3.24 8.10 17.91
N VAL A 102 -2.11 7.93 17.27
CA VAL A 102 -1.97 7.15 16.05
C VAL A 102 -1.33 5.83 16.44
N PRO A 103 -2.08 4.72 16.45
CA PRO A 103 -1.51 3.42 16.77
C PRO A 103 -0.47 3.02 15.73
N GLY A 104 0.50 2.23 16.15
CA GLY A 104 1.42 1.59 15.23
C GLY A 104 0.70 0.63 14.26
N PRO A 105 1.35 0.21 13.18
CA PRO A 105 0.76 -0.74 12.25
C PRO A 105 0.63 -2.11 12.94
N ASP A 106 -0.59 -2.51 13.24
CA ASP A 106 -0.93 -3.86 13.66
C ASP A 106 -1.62 -4.59 12.50
N SER A 107 -0.79 -5.05 11.57
CA SER A 107 -1.28 -5.80 10.41
C SER A 107 -1.78 -7.19 10.79
N ALA A 108 -1.26 -7.79 11.86
CA ALA A 108 -1.69 -9.11 12.30
C ALA A 108 -3.14 -9.07 12.81
N ALA A 109 -3.48 -8.10 13.67
CA ALA A 109 -4.86 -7.92 14.14
C ALA A 109 -5.82 -7.58 12.99
N ALA A 110 -5.39 -6.72 12.04
CA ALA A 110 -6.22 -6.35 10.88
C ALA A 110 -6.46 -7.52 9.90
N LEU A 111 -5.60 -8.54 9.91
CA LEU A 111 -5.64 -9.69 9.00
C LEU A 111 -6.08 -10.99 9.71
N ALA A 112 -6.32 -10.96 11.01
CA ALA A 112 -6.63 -12.14 11.84
C ALA A 112 -7.85 -12.97 11.40
N GLY A 113 -8.69 -12.46 10.53
CA GLY A 113 -9.84 -13.19 9.96
C GLY A 113 -9.65 -13.64 8.52
N LEU A 114 -8.44 -13.47 7.96
CA LEU A 114 -8.12 -13.81 6.57
C LEU A 114 -7.38 -15.14 6.50
N ASP A 115 -7.99 -16.20 7.02
CA ASP A 115 -7.45 -17.54 6.89
C ASP A 115 -7.58 -18.00 5.45
N GLY A 116 -6.44 -18.29 4.82
CA GLY A 116 -6.37 -18.88 3.49
C GLY A 116 -5.95 -20.35 3.55
N PRO A 117 -6.28 -21.15 2.54
CA PRO A 117 -5.87 -22.56 2.48
C PRO A 117 -4.37 -22.66 2.17
N VAL A 118 -3.53 -22.48 3.19
CA VAL A 118 -2.05 -22.56 3.05
C VAL A 118 -1.58 -23.99 2.84
N ASP A 119 -2.38 -25.00 3.21
CA ASP A 119 -2.08 -26.43 3.05
C ASP A 119 -1.85 -26.81 1.59
N GLN A 120 -2.44 -26.09 0.63
CA GLN A 120 -2.22 -26.28 -0.81
C GLN A 120 -0.74 -26.12 -1.23
N PHE A 121 0.06 -25.38 -0.46
CA PHE A 121 1.48 -25.18 -0.73
C PHE A 121 2.36 -26.29 -0.17
N ASN A 122 1.78 -27.26 0.59
CA ASN A 122 2.46 -28.42 1.15
C ASN A 122 3.74 -28.06 1.94
N ILE A 123 3.78 -26.91 2.59
CA ILE A 123 4.90 -26.46 3.41
C ILE A 123 4.80 -27.16 4.76
N LYS A 124 5.70 -28.11 5.04
CA LYS A 124 5.65 -28.98 6.23
C LYS A 124 6.62 -28.57 7.35
N HIS A 125 7.46 -27.59 7.10
CA HIS A 125 8.51 -27.15 8.01
C HIS A 125 8.41 -25.64 8.25
N ASP A 126 9.14 -25.17 9.23
CA ASP A 126 9.31 -23.73 9.42
C ASP A 126 9.91 -23.12 8.16
N PHE A 127 9.38 -21.96 7.77
CA PHE A 127 9.73 -21.33 6.49
C PHE A 127 9.94 -19.83 6.60
N ALA A 128 10.68 -19.29 5.64
CA ALA A 128 10.83 -17.86 5.44
C ALA A 128 10.35 -17.46 4.04
N ILE A 129 9.50 -16.43 3.97
CA ILE A 129 9.02 -15.92 2.67
C ILE A 129 10.02 -14.92 2.11
N LEU A 130 10.49 -15.17 0.90
CA LEU A 130 11.35 -14.29 0.11
C LEU A 130 10.53 -13.67 -1.03
N VAL A 131 10.56 -12.33 -1.13
CA VAL A 131 9.81 -11.59 -2.15
C VAL A 131 10.78 -10.87 -3.07
N PRO A 132 11.29 -11.52 -4.14
CA PRO A 132 12.31 -10.95 -5.03
C PRO A 132 11.72 -9.95 -6.04
N GLY A 133 10.74 -9.17 -5.62
CA GLY A 133 10.00 -8.25 -6.48
C GLY A 133 10.22 -6.78 -6.16
N GLY A 134 9.69 -5.95 -7.04
CA GLY A 134 9.70 -4.50 -6.86
C GLY A 134 9.16 -3.78 -8.10
N ALA A 135 8.79 -2.51 -7.94
CA ALA A 135 8.24 -1.72 -9.03
C ALA A 135 9.20 -1.70 -10.24
N PRO A 136 8.76 -2.07 -11.46
CA PRO A 136 9.64 -2.16 -12.65
C PRO A 136 10.37 -0.86 -12.98
N HIS A 137 9.74 0.29 -12.66
CA HIS A 137 10.30 1.62 -12.89
C HIS A 137 11.27 2.09 -11.80
N ARG A 138 11.60 1.22 -10.83
CA ARG A 138 12.53 1.50 -9.73
C ARG A 138 13.48 0.32 -9.51
N PRO A 139 14.34 0.01 -10.49
CA PRO A 139 15.26 -1.13 -10.40
C PRO A 139 16.23 -1.00 -9.22
N GLU A 140 16.56 0.24 -8.83
CA GLU A 140 17.44 0.53 -7.68
C GLU A 140 16.86 0.07 -6.33
N LYS A 141 15.58 -0.26 -6.27
CA LYS A 141 14.92 -0.82 -5.08
C LYS A 141 14.89 -2.34 -5.05
N ARG A 142 15.35 -2.97 -6.13
CA ARG A 142 15.41 -4.43 -6.20
C ARG A 142 16.75 -4.91 -5.67
N TRP A 143 16.69 -5.88 -4.79
CA TRP A 143 17.88 -6.61 -4.38
C TRP A 143 18.28 -7.57 -5.50
N ALA A 144 19.58 -7.84 -5.68
CA ALA A 144 20.04 -8.70 -6.75
C ALA A 144 19.66 -10.18 -6.48
N ASN A 145 19.36 -10.94 -7.54
CA ASN A 145 18.92 -12.34 -7.40
C ASN A 145 19.99 -13.20 -6.70
N GLU A 146 21.26 -12.96 -6.97
CA GLU A 146 22.39 -13.66 -6.34
C GLU A 146 22.42 -13.48 -4.81
N ASN A 147 21.90 -12.36 -4.32
CA ASN A 147 21.80 -12.14 -2.88
C ASN A 147 20.63 -12.91 -2.28
N TYR A 148 19.53 -13.06 -3.03
CA TYR A 148 18.42 -13.92 -2.61
C TYR A 148 18.83 -15.39 -2.58
N SER A 149 19.62 -15.87 -3.59
CA SER A 149 20.18 -17.22 -3.58
C SER A 149 21.05 -17.49 -2.35
N LYS A 150 21.96 -16.56 -2.03
CA LYS A 150 22.77 -16.66 -0.80
C LYS A 150 21.96 -16.63 0.48
N LEU A 151 20.89 -15.81 0.52
CA LEU A 151 19.98 -15.79 1.67
C LEU A 151 19.22 -17.10 1.78
N ALA A 152 18.77 -17.69 0.67
CA ALA A 152 18.09 -18.98 0.66
C ALA A 152 19.01 -20.09 1.20
N GLU A 153 20.26 -20.15 0.76
CA GLU A 153 21.27 -21.06 1.29
C GLU A 153 21.44 -20.92 2.81
N HIS A 154 21.59 -19.69 3.28
CA HIS A 154 21.73 -19.43 4.71
C HIS A 154 20.48 -19.84 5.52
N LEU A 155 19.28 -19.64 4.99
CA LEU A 155 18.04 -20.08 5.63
C LEU A 155 17.96 -21.61 5.72
N LEU A 156 18.34 -22.33 4.66
CA LEU A 156 18.41 -23.80 4.65
C LEU A 156 19.39 -24.33 5.71
N GLU A 157 20.56 -23.71 5.85
CA GLU A 157 21.53 -24.05 6.92
C GLU A 157 20.92 -23.91 8.34
N GLN A 158 19.95 -23.00 8.51
CA GLN A 158 19.22 -22.80 9.78
C GLN A 158 17.98 -23.68 9.91
N GLY A 159 17.72 -24.57 8.96
CA GLY A 159 16.56 -25.46 8.96
C GLY A 159 15.24 -24.78 8.57
N LEU A 160 15.30 -23.59 7.95
CA LEU A 160 14.14 -22.88 7.42
C LEU A 160 14.00 -23.13 5.92
N VAL A 161 12.78 -23.41 5.46
CA VAL A 161 12.48 -23.56 4.04
C VAL A 161 12.29 -22.18 3.40
N PRO A 162 13.10 -21.73 2.43
CA PRO A 162 12.88 -20.49 1.71
C PRO A 162 11.71 -20.66 0.73
N VAL A 163 10.66 -19.84 0.88
CA VAL A 163 9.49 -19.83 0.01
C VAL A 163 9.48 -18.55 -0.83
N LEU A 164 9.60 -18.70 -2.14
CA LEU A 164 9.60 -17.58 -3.07
C LEU A 164 8.14 -17.15 -3.36
N LEU A 165 7.83 -15.89 -3.14
CA LEU A 165 6.52 -15.28 -3.40
C LEU A 165 6.65 -14.14 -4.40
N GLY A 166 5.94 -14.24 -5.54
CA GLY A 166 5.94 -13.21 -6.57
C GLY A 166 4.76 -13.35 -7.52
N GLY A 167 4.58 -12.35 -8.36
CA GLY A 167 3.61 -12.36 -9.45
C GLY A 167 4.25 -12.83 -10.77
N PRO A 168 3.47 -12.82 -11.86
CA PRO A 168 3.99 -13.20 -13.19
C PRO A 168 5.20 -12.38 -13.67
N ALA A 169 5.37 -11.16 -13.16
CA ALA A 169 6.50 -10.31 -13.51
C ALA A 169 7.80 -10.72 -12.81
N GLU A 170 7.72 -11.52 -11.76
CA GLU A 170 8.84 -12.00 -10.97
C GLU A 170 9.23 -13.45 -11.26
N THR A 171 8.51 -14.14 -12.18
CA THR A 171 8.72 -15.56 -12.49
C THR A 171 10.17 -15.85 -12.84
N GLU A 172 10.76 -15.10 -13.77
CA GLU A 172 12.16 -15.29 -14.19
C GLU A 172 13.14 -15.16 -13.01
N ALA A 173 12.94 -14.16 -12.15
CA ALA A 173 13.80 -13.96 -10.98
C ALA A 173 13.64 -15.11 -9.98
N MET A 174 12.43 -15.59 -9.76
CA MET A 174 12.16 -16.73 -8.87
C MET A 174 12.76 -18.02 -9.42
N GLU A 175 12.66 -18.28 -10.73
CA GLU A 175 13.29 -19.44 -11.38
C GLU A 175 14.81 -19.41 -11.28
N MET A 176 15.43 -18.24 -11.45
CA MET A 176 16.90 -18.08 -11.28
C MET A 176 17.33 -18.40 -9.85
N ILE A 177 16.60 -17.87 -8.84
CA ILE A 177 16.91 -18.12 -7.43
C ILE A 177 16.70 -19.59 -7.08
N ALA A 178 15.61 -20.20 -7.57
CA ALA A 178 15.29 -21.61 -7.31
C ALA A 178 16.24 -22.58 -8.01
N ALA A 179 16.83 -22.21 -9.15
CA ALA A 179 17.77 -23.06 -9.87
C ALA A 179 19.03 -23.41 -9.06
N ASP A 180 19.42 -22.52 -8.14
CA ASP A 180 20.55 -22.74 -7.24
C ASP A 180 20.20 -23.70 -6.08
N HIS A 181 18.89 -23.95 -5.83
CA HIS A 181 18.36 -24.74 -4.71
C HIS A 181 17.17 -25.59 -5.18
N PRO A 182 17.39 -26.69 -5.90
CA PRO A 182 16.33 -27.47 -6.57
C PRO A 182 15.49 -28.38 -5.68
N GLU A 183 15.71 -28.40 -4.36
CA GLU A 183 14.98 -29.28 -3.40
C GLU A 183 13.82 -28.61 -2.68
#